data_a2b17057208fcff1bab58745569d50c5
#
_entry.id   a2b17057208fcff1bab58745569d50c5
#
_cell.length_a   1.000
_cell.length_b   1.000
_cell.length_c   1.000
_cell.angle_alpha   90.00
_cell.angle_beta   90.00
_cell.angle_gamma   90.00
#
_symmetry.space_group_name_H-M   'P 1'
#
loop_
_entity.id
_entity.type
_entity.pdbx_description
1 polymer ?
#
loop_
_entity_poly.entity_id
_entity_poly.type
_entity_poly.pdbx_seq_one_letter_code
_entity_poly.pdbx_strand_id
1 'polypeptide(L)'
;SDTGIREATILGQGIGMGIGMALAEKASSNSPLKRFTYILAGDGDLQEPIALGASTLAGHWKLSNLVMFYDKNDIQIAGNTSRVDSTDYAKLYDAMGWHVQEIDGHNHEEIRSALKSAQLNDKPSIIIGRTVIAKGSYSLENSHKSHGAPFSEDEIKLTKEKLEIPQDSFFCNEDIIGHFQRNFDTLNSKITAIDKEFEKNNYNLDQMFESLSVPDFEIGRAHV
;
A
#
# COMPACT_ATOMS: atom_id res chain seq x y z
N SER A 1 -7.66 -16.00 0.24
CA SER A 1 -7.92 -14.73 0.93
C SER A 1 -7.16 -13.63 0.24
N ASP A 2 -7.89 -12.73 -0.33
CA ASP A 2 -7.33 -11.56 -1.00
C ASP A 2 -6.68 -10.67 0.08
N THR A 3 -5.36 -10.55 0.05
CA THR A 3 -4.61 -9.77 1.04
C THR A 3 -4.84 -8.27 0.91
N GLY A 4 -5.66 -7.83 -0.04
CA GLY A 4 -5.95 -6.42 -0.27
C GLY A 4 -4.79 -5.62 -0.89
N ILE A 5 -3.68 -6.28 -1.26
CA ILE A 5 -2.60 -5.62 -2.00
C ILE A 5 -3.00 -5.64 -3.47
N ARG A 6 -3.17 -4.46 -4.04
CA ARG A 6 -3.45 -4.28 -5.46
C ARG A 6 -2.41 -3.35 -6.06
N GLU A 7 -1.77 -3.79 -7.12
CA GLU A 7 -1.01 -2.91 -7.99
C GLU A 7 -1.95 -2.18 -8.95
N ALA A 8 -1.87 -0.88 -8.99
CA ALA A 8 -2.61 -0.09 -9.96
C ALA A 8 -1.72 0.20 -11.17
N THR A 9 -2.20 -0.13 -12.34
CA THR A 9 -1.51 0.13 -13.61
C THR A 9 -1.61 1.59 -14.07
N ILE A 10 -2.49 2.37 -13.47
CA ILE A 10 -2.67 3.80 -13.72
C ILE A 10 -2.33 4.54 -12.44
N LEU A 11 -1.45 5.54 -12.53
CA LEU A 11 -0.99 6.35 -11.41
C LEU A 11 -2.16 6.90 -10.59
N GLY A 12 -2.07 6.78 -9.27
CA GLY A 12 -3.08 7.26 -8.32
C GLY A 12 -4.35 6.40 -8.23
N GLN A 13 -4.65 5.54 -9.21
CA GLN A 13 -5.87 4.72 -9.19
C GLN A 13 -5.88 3.73 -8.03
N GLY A 14 -4.73 3.15 -7.69
CA GLY A 14 -4.60 2.24 -6.55
C GLY A 14 -4.96 2.89 -5.23
N ILE A 15 -4.69 4.17 -5.08
CA ILE A 15 -5.09 4.96 -3.89
C ILE A 15 -6.61 5.04 -3.82
N GLY A 16 -7.27 5.42 -4.91
CA GLY A 16 -8.74 5.48 -4.97
C GLY A 16 -9.40 4.13 -4.69
N MET A 17 -8.87 3.05 -5.28
CA MET A 17 -9.37 1.67 -5.06
C MET A 17 -9.18 1.23 -3.61
N GLY A 18 -8.01 1.45 -3.02
CA GLY A 18 -7.74 1.10 -1.63
C GLY A 18 -8.62 1.85 -0.64
N ILE A 19 -8.90 3.12 -0.91
CA ILE A 19 -9.83 3.93 -0.12
C ILE A 19 -11.25 3.36 -0.22
N GLY A 20 -11.69 2.96 -1.42
CA GLY A 20 -12.97 2.30 -1.62
C GLY A 20 -13.09 0.98 -0.86
N MET A 21 -12.03 0.16 -0.85
CA MET A 21 -11.97 -1.09 -0.08
C MET A 21 -12.06 -0.83 1.43
N ALA A 22 -11.32 0.14 1.95
CA ALA A 22 -11.35 0.51 3.37
C ALA A 22 -12.73 1.05 3.78
N LEU A 23 -13.39 1.81 2.91
CA LEU A 23 -14.74 2.30 3.13
C LEU A 23 -15.76 1.16 3.17
N ALA A 24 -15.67 0.21 2.23
CA ALA A 24 -16.55 -0.96 2.18
C ALA A 24 -16.42 -1.81 3.44
N GLU A 25 -15.19 -2.06 3.91
CA GLU A 25 -14.94 -2.79 5.15
C GLU A 25 -15.53 -2.05 6.38
N LYS A 26 -15.35 -0.72 6.45
CA LYS A 26 -15.92 0.10 7.51
C LYS A 26 -17.46 0.09 7.50
N ALA A 27 -18.07 0.06 6.32
CA ALA A 27 -19.52 0.00 6.15
C ALA A 27 -20.09 -1.39 6.50
N SER A 28 -19.28 -2.44 6.38
CA SER A 28 -19.65 -3.81 6.76
C SER A 28 -19.61 -4.00 8.26
N SER A 29 -20.53 -3.34 8.98
CA SER A 29 -20.58 -3.30 10.46
C SER A 29 -20.70 -4.67 11.15
N ASN A 30 -21.04 -5.71 10.39
CA ASN A 30 -21.20 -7.08 10.88
C ASN A 30 -20.01 -8.00 10.59
N SER A 31 -18.92 -7.47 10.00
CA SER A 31 -17.73 -8.30 9.79
C SER A 31 -17.07 -8.64 11.14
N PRO A 32 -16.89 -9.93 11.47
CA PRO A 32 -16.19 -10.33 12.68
C PRO A 32 -14.69 -10.02 12.61
N LEU A 33 -14.19 -9.59 11.44
CA LEU A 33 -12.81 -9.33 11.17
C LEU A 33 -12.55 -7.84 11.03
N LYS A 34 -11.65 -7.31 11.84
CA LYS A 34 -11.06 -6.00 11.58
C LYS A 34 -9.97 -6.17 10.52
N ARG A 35 -10.24 -5.76 9.29
CA ARG A 35 -9.28 -5.80 8.20
C ARG A 35 -8.71 -4.42 7.98
N PHE A 36 -7.41 -4.39 7.72
CA PHE A 36 -6.73 -3.18 7.27
C PHE A 36 -6.49 -3.25 5.77
N THR A 37 -6.70 -2.12 5.10
CA THR A 37 -6.28 -1.93 3.72
C THR A 37 -4.92 -1.22 3.73
N TYR A 38 -3.94 -1.80 3.06
CA TYR A 38 -2.61 -1.21 2.89
C TYR A 38 -2.44 -0.78 1.45
N ILE A 39 -1.99 0.45 1.25
CA ILE A 39 -1.67 1.03 -0.06
C ILE A 39 -0.17 1.28 -0.11
N LEU A 40 0.48 0.88 -1.19
CA LEU A 40 1.83 1.33 -1.53
C LEU A 40 1.71 2.37 -2.64
N ALA A 41 2.33 3.51 -2.45
CA ALA A 41 2.28 4.62 -3.41
C ALA A 41 3.67 5.21 -3.60
N GLY A 42 3.99 5.60 -4.81
CA GLY A 42 5.21 6.33 -5.16
C GLY A 42 4.96 7.83 -5.36
N ASP A 43 6.02 8.57 -5.69
CA ASP A 43 5.96 10.01 -5.91
C ASP A 43 4.93 10.40 -6.99
N GLY A 44 4.87 9.67 -8.09
CA GLY A 44 3.93 9.95 -9.18
C GLY A 44 2.46 9.72 -8.80
N ASP A 45 2.19 8.74 -7.94
CA ASP A 45 0.82 8.44 -7.53
C ASP A 45 0.18 9.57 -6.73
N LEU A 46 0.97 10.22 -5.86
CA LEU A 46 0.46 11.29 -5.00
C LEU A 46 0.19 12.59 -5.76
N GLN A 47 0.81 12.78 -6.91
CA GLN A 47 0.61 13.96 -7.77
C GLN A 47 -0.72 13.90 -8.54
N GLU A 48 -1.34 12.73 -8.62
CA GLU A 48 -2.57 12.54 -9.37
C GLU A 48 -3.80 13.18 -8.67
N PRO A 49 -4.67 13.89 -9.40
CA PRO A 49 -5.86 14.51 -8.81
C PRO A 49 -6.79 13.52 -8.12
N ILE A 50 -6.90 12.28 -8.63
CA ILE A 50 -7.72 11.23 -8.01
C ILE A 50 -7.17 10.83 -6.64
N ALA A 51 -5.85 10.78 -6.48
CA ALA A 51 -5.21 10.48 -5.20
C ALA A 51 -5.57 11.53 -4.16
N LEU A 52 -5.47 12.81 -4.52
CA LEU A 52 -5.80 13.94 -3.63
C LEU A 52 -7.28 13.96 -3.25
N GLY A 53 -8.17 13.85 -4.25
CA GLY A 53 -9.62 13.85 -4.02
C GLY A 53 -10.08 12.68 -3.14
N ALA A 54 -9.61 11.48 -3.44
CA ALA A 54 -9.95 10.30 -2.66
C ALA A 54 -9.38 10.37 -1.23
N SER A 55 -8.14 10.85 -1.06
CA SER A 55 -7.51 11.00 0.26
C SER A 55 -8.23 12.02 1.15
N THR A 56 -8.78 13.09 0.57
CA THR A 56 -9.61 14.06 1.30
C THR A 56 -10.86 13.37 1.87
N LEU A 57 -11.52 12.51 1.08
CA LEU A 57 -12.68 11.75 1.53
C LEU A 57 -12.30 10.74 2.63
N ALA A 58 -11.17 10.05 2.50
CA ALA A 58 -10.69 9.11 3.50
C ALA A 58 -10.46 9.78 4.86
N GLY A 59 -9.89 10.97 4.89
CA GLY A 59 -9.73 11.76 6.11
C GLY A 59 -11.07 12.20 6.68
N HIS A 60 -11.99 12.71 5.85
CA HIS A 60 -13.33 13.12 6.24
C HIS A 60 -14.11 11.94 6.89
N TRP A 61 -14.04 10.77 6.30
CA TRP A 61 -14.72 9.57 6.81
C TRP A 61 -13.96 8.88 7.95
N LYS A 62 -12.77 9.37 8.31
CA LYS A 62 -11.91 8.77 9.35
C LYS A 62 -11.74 7.26 9.14
N LEU A 63 -11.23 6.87 7.98
CA LEU A 63 -11.00 5.47 7.65
C LEU A 63 -9.79 4.92 8.42
N SER A 64 -9.97 4.64 9.71
CA SER A 64 -8.91 4.18 10.61
C SER A 64 -8.35 2.79 10.26
N ASN A 65 -9.01 2.07 9.37
CA ASN A 65 -8.56 0.79 8.81
C ASN A 65 -7.74 0.95 7.51
N LEU A 66 -7.33 2.17 7.17
CA LEU A 66 -6.54 2.49 5.99
C LEU A 66 -5.13 2.93 6.37
N VAL A 67 -4.13 2.28 5.80
CA VAL A 67 -2.72 2.63 5.95
C VAL A 67 -2.08 2.76 4.58
N MET A 68 -1.54 3.93 4.27
CA MET A 68 -0.79 4.17 3.05
C MET A 68 0.70 4.31 3.38
N PHE A 69 1.54 3.54 2.70
CA PHE A 69 2.99 3.72 2.71
C PHE A 69 3.38 4.47 1.44
N TYR A 70 3.92 5.66 1.60
CA TYR A 70 4.46 6.46 0.52
C TYR A 70 5.97 6.22 0.43
N ASP A 71 6.40 5.55 -0.64
CA ASP A 71 7.80 5.37 -1.02
C ASP A 71 8.33 6.68 -1.62
N LYS A 72 8.87 7.52 -0.73
CA LYS A 72 9.38 8.84 -1.07
C LYS A 72 10.86 8.75 -1.45
N ASN A 73 11.12 8.52 -2.72
CA ASN A 73 12.49 8.45 -3.25
C ASN A 73 12.88 9.69 -4.08
N ASP A 74 11.95 10.62 -4.28
CA ASP A 74 12.13 11.88 -5.02
C ASP A 74 12.55 11.70 -6.49
N ILE A 75 12.32 10.52 -7.09
CA ILE A 75 12.71 10.20 -8.46
C ILE A 75 11.49 9.75 -9.27
N GLN A 76 11.39 10.27 -10.49
CA GLN A 76 10.41 9.88 -11.51
C GLN A 76 11.12 9.54 -12.82
N ILE A 77 10.40 9.06 -13.84
CA ILE A 77 10.93 8.67 -15.14
C ILE A 77 11.83 9.77 -15.73
N ALA A 78 11.40 11.02 -15.66
CA ALA A 78 12.11 12.17 -16.25
C ALA A 78 13.18 12.80 -15.35
N GLY A 79 13.42 12.26 -14.17
CA GLY A 79 14.37 12.77 -13.19
C GLY A 79 13.78 13.11 -11.84
N ASN A 80 14.37 14.03 -11.12
CA ASN A 80 13.97 14.41 -9.78
C ASN A 80 12.59 15.08 -9.74
N THR A 81 11.76 14.73 -8.76
CA THR A 81 10.40 15.28 -8.56
C THR A 81 10.38 16.79 -8.41
N SER A 82 11.41 17.38 -7.80
CA SER A 82 11.51 18.84 -7.59
C SER A 82 11.45 19.68 -8.86
N ARG A 83 11.53 19.05 -10.03
CA ARG A 83 11.35 19.72 -11.33
C ARG A 83 9.91 20.10 -11.60
N VAL A 84 8.96 19.41 -11.01
CA VAL A 84 7.53 19.54 -11.33
C VAL A 84 6.63 19.64 -10.09
N ASP A 85 7.13 19.25 -8.91
CA ASP A 85 6.36 19.22 -7.68
C ASP A 85 7.20 19.71 -6.49
N SER A 86 6.61 20.59 -5.67
CA SER A 86 7.16 21.11 -4.43
C SER A 86 6.22 20.95 -3.25
N THR A 87 5.23 20.07 -3.38
CA THR A 87 4.21 19.84 -2.37
C THR A 87 4.80 19.24 -1.10
N ASP A 88 4.49 19.81 0.04
CA ASP A 88 4.76 19.23 1.35
C ASP A 88 3.63 18.24 1.68
N TYR A 89 3.80 16.99 1.29
CA TYR A 89 2.79 15.95 1.49
C TYR A 89 2.50 15.66 2.96
N ALA A 90 3.47 15.84 3.86
CA ALA A 90 3.23 15.69 5.28
C ALA A 90 2.18 16.69 5.79
N LYS A 91 2.36 17.97 5.46
CA LYS A 91 1.38 19.01 5.81
C LYS A 91 0.05 18.83 5.07
N LEU A 92 0.09 18.43 3.81
CA LEU A 92 -1.11 18.24 3.01
C LEU A 92 -2.00 17.14 3.60
N TYR A 93 -1.44 15.99 3.93
CA TYR A 93 -2.18 14.87 4.52
C TYR A 93 -2.63 15.15 5.95
N ASP A 94 -1.83 15.87 6.75
CA ASP A 94 -2.26 16.35 8.07
C ASP A 94 -3.49 17.26 7.97
N ALA A 95 -3.48 18.21 7.01
CA ALA A 95 -4.62 19.08 6.74
C ALA A 95 -5.87 18.33 6.26
N MET A 96 -5.70 17.19 5.58
CA MET A 96 -6.79 16.29 5.19
C MET A 96 -7.30 15.43 6.37
N GLY A 97 -6.70 15.52 7.55
CA GLY A 97 -7.12 14.78 8.74
C GLY A 97 -6.53 13.38 8.86
N TRP A 98 -5.42 13.10 8.20
CA TRP A 98 -4.67 11.86 8.33
C TRP A 98 -3.70 11.89 9.52
N HIS A 99 -3.37 10.72 10.03
CA HIS A 99 -2.22 10.53 10.92
C HIS A 99 -0.96 10.37 10.07
N VAL A 100 -0.04 11.32 10.20
CA VAL A 100 1.17 11.40 9.38
C VAL A 100 2.39 10.95 10.18
N GLN A 101 3.21 10.10 9.58
CA GLN A 101 4.47 9.63 10.15
C GLN A 101 5.56 9.73 9.07
N GLU A 102 6.71 10.33 9.41
CA GLU A 102 7.89 10.36 8.54
C GLU A 102 8.97 9.48 9.14
N ILE A 103 9.54 8.58 8.32
CA ILE A 103 10.50 7.56 8.76
C ILE A 103 11.63 7.38 7.74
N ASP A 104 12.72 6.74 8.16
CA ASP A 104 13.67 6.12 7.23
C ASP A 104 13.02 4.85 6.65
N GLY A 105 12.65 4.89 5.36
CA GLY A 105 12.01 3.78 4.64
C GLY A 105 12.92 2.56 4.42
N HIS A 106 14.19 2.63 4.81
CA HIS A 106 15.12 1.49 4.84
C HIS A 106 15.37 0.95 6.25
N ASN A 107 14.82 1.58 7.28
CA ASN A 107 14.94 1.11 8.66
C ASN A 107 13.75 0.22 9.02
N HIS A 108 13.98 -1.09 9.10
CA HIS A 108 12.93 -2.08 9.37
C HIS A 108 12.25 -1.87 10.72
N GLU A 109 12.94 -1.37 11.74
CA GLU A 109 12.36 -1.13 13.06
C GLU A 109 11.43 0.09 13.06
N GLU A 110 11.82 1.15 12.33
CA GLU A 110 10.96 2.31 12.14
C GLU A 110 9.70 1.94 11.35
N ILE A 111 9.83 1.14 10.27
CA ILE A 111 8.70 0.64 9.50
C ILE A 111 7.74 -0.16 10.40
N ARG A 112 8.24 -1.11 11.20
CA ARG A 112 7.40 -1.90 12.11
C ARG A 112 6.70 -1.04 13.15
N SER A 113 7.41 -0.07 13.71
CA SER A 113 6.87 0.86 14.70
C SER A 113 5.76 1.72 14.10
N ALA A 114 6.00 2.28 12.90
CA ALA A 114 5.03 3.11 12.20
C ALA A 114 3.76 2.33 11.82
N LEU A 115 3.90 1.07 11.33
CA LEU A 115 2.77 0.21 11.04
C LEU A 115 1.94 -0.10 12.29
N LYS A 116 2.58 -0.39 13.42
CA LYS A 116 1.87 -0.61 14.69
C LYS A 116 1.14 0.65 15.17
N SER A 117 1.78 1.81 15.08
CA SER A 117 1.18 3.10 15.41
C SER A 117 -0.04 3.40 14.52
N ALA A 118 0.08 3.14 13.21
CA ALA A 118 -1.02 3.31 12.26
C ALA A 118 -2.24 2.42 12.61
N GLN A 119 -2.01 1.16 12.98
CA GLN A 119 -3.08 0.22 13.33
C GLN A 119 -3.84 0.58 14.63
N LEU A 120 -3.25 1.41 15.47
CA LEU A 120 -3.84 1.87 16.74
C LEU A 120 -4.48 3.24 16.63
N ASN A 121 -4.34 3.93 15.51
CA ASN A 121 -4.86 5.27 15.30
C ASN A 121 -6.35 5.24 14.90
N ASP A 122 -7.08 6.30 15.23
CA ASP A 122 -8.50 6.48 14.88
C ASP A 122 -8.74 7.22 13.56
N LYS A 123 -7.64 7.54 12.84
CA LYS A 123 -7.62 8.22 11.54
C LYS A 123 -6.97 7.31 10.49
N PRO A 124 -7.21 7.55 9.18
CA PRO A 124 -6.36 6.95 8.15
C PRO A 124 -4.92 7.38 8.36
N SER A 125 -3.96 6.51 8.09
CA SER A 125 -2.55 6.79 8.33
C SER A 125 -1.76 6.81 7.03
N ILE A 126 -0.88 7.80 6.89
CA ILE A 126 0.16 7.82 5.88
C ILE A 126 1.54 7.70 6.54
N ILE A 127 2.34 6.76 6.06
CA ILE A 127 3.73 6.57 6.47
C ILE A 127 4.60 7.03 5.30
N ILE A 128 5.28 8.14 5.45
CA ILE A 128 6.19 8.71 4.46
C ILE A 128 7.57 8.13 4.71
N GLY A 129 7.92 7.08 3.98
CA GLY A 129 9.21 6.42 4.07
C GLY A 129 10.20 7.05 3.10
N ARG A 130 11.24 7.69 3.61
CA ARG A 130 12.34 8.18 2.77
C ARG A 130 13.19 7.01 2.31
N THR A 131 13.28 6.83 1.00
CA THR A 131 14.03 5.74 0.40
C THR A 131 15.00 6.23 -0.68
N VAL A 132 15.78 5.29 -1.16
CA VAL A 132 16.69 5.50 -2.28
C VAL A 132 16.32 4.49 -3.37
N ILE A 133 15.90 4.98 -4.54
CA ILE A 133 15.59 4.10 -5.67
C ILE A 133 16.80 3.24 -6.05
N ALA A 134 16.59 1.97 -6.37
CA ALA A 134 17.62 0.99 -6.72
C ALA A 134 18.77 0.91 -5.69
N LYS A 135 18.44 1.07 -4.40
CA LYS A 135 19.44 0.96 -3.31
C LYS A 135 20.21 -0.34 -3.40
N GLY A 136 21.53 -0.24 -3.33
CA GLY A 136 22.44 -1.37 -3.40
C GLY A 136 22.85 -1.77 -4.81
N SER A 137 22.26 -1.23 -5.87
CA SER A 137 22.72 -1.46 -7.24
C SER A 137 24.15 -0.97 -7.44
N TYR A 138 24.86 -1.53 -8.42
CA TYR A 138 26.27 -1.20 -8.66
C TYR A 138 26.45 0.26 -9.06
N SER A 139 25.72 0.72 -10.09
CA SER A 139 25.88 2.06 -10.64
C SER A 139 24.58 2.88 -10.77
N LEU A 140 23.42 2.27 -10.50
CA LEU A 140 22.10 2.89 -10.75
C LEU A 140 21.40 3.37 -9.49
N GLU A 141 22.04 3.27 -8.33
CA GLU A 141 21.51 3.78 -7.07
C GLU A 141 21.22 5.28 -7.17
N ASN A 142 20.04 5.68 -6.72
CA ASN A 142 19.53 7.05 -6.77
C ASN A 142 19.49 7.67 -8.19
N SER A 143 19.31 6.85 -9.21
CA SER A 143 19.29 7.27 -10.61
C SER A 143 17.91 7.08 -11.23
N HIS A 144 17.40 8.11 -11.93
CA HIS A 144 16.17 8.01 -12.71
C HIS A 144 16.25 6.92 -13.82
N LYS A 145 17.45 6.52 -14.22
CA LYS A 145 17.64 5.44 -15.19
C LYS A 145 17.19 4.08 -14.70
N SER A 146 17.07 3.90 -13.38
CA SER A 146 16.52 2.69 -12.78
C SER A 146 15.00 2.69 -12.68
N HIS A 147 14.36 3.83 -12.96
CA HIS A 147 12.90 3.96 -12.86
C HIS A 147 12.20 3.30 -14.06
N GLY A 148 11.64 2.11 -13.85
CA GLY A 148 10.88 1.40 -14.89
C GLY A 148 11.73 0.77 -16.02
N ALA A 149 13.05 0.78 -15.93
CA ALA A 149 13.94 0.14 -16.88
C ALA A 149 14.61 -1.10 -16.28
N PRO A 150 14.69 -2.24 -17.00
CA PRO A 150 15.42 -3.40 -16.54
C PRO A 150 16.93 -3.10 -16.47
N PHE A 151 17.60 -3.71 -15.49
CA PHE A 151 19.06 -3.63 -15.42
C PHE A 151 19.68 -4.46 -16.54
N SER A 152 20.84 -3.99 -17.09
CA SER A 152 21.64 -4.78 -18.00
C SER A 152 22.24 -6.00 -17.30
N GLU A 153 22.65 -7.01 -18.08
CA GLU A 153 23.29 -8.21 -17.53
C GLU A 153 24.55 -7.87 -16.71
N ASP A 154 25.35 -6.92 -17.19
CA ASP A 154 26.54 -6.44 -16.46
C ASP A 154 26.17 -5.76 -15.15
N GLU A 155 25.14 -4.91 -15.13
CA GLU A 155 24.67 -4.24 -13.93
C GLU A 155 24.15 -5.26 -12.91
N ILE A 156 23.41 -6.28 -13.36
CA ILE A 156 22.93 -7.39 -12.50
C ILE A 156 24.10 -8.13 -11.88
N LYS A 157 25.09 -8.53 -12.71
CA LYS A 157 26.28 -9.25 -12.27
C LYS A 157 27.05 -8.45 -11.21
N LEU A 158 27.38 -7.20 -11.51
CA LEU A 158 28.14 -6.34 -10.60
C LEU A 158 27.37 -5.99 -9.32
N THR A 159 26.05 -5.85 -9.43
CA THR A 159 25.17 -5.67 -8.25
C THR A 159 25.18 -6.89 -7.35
N LYS A 160 25.08 -8.10 -7.91
CA LYS A 160 25.16 -9.35 -7.15
C LYS A 160 26.52 -9.50 -6.47
N GLU A 161 27.61 -9.19 -7.18
CA GLU A 161 28.96 -9.18 -6.61
C GLU A 161 29.07 -8.19 -5.43
N LYS A 162 28.59 -6.95 -5.61
CA LYS A 162 28.57 -5.90 -4.57
C LYS A 162 27.77 -6.30 -3.32
N LEU A 163 26.66 -7.03 -3.52
CA LEU A 163 25.75 -7.47 -2.46
C LEU A 163 26.12 -8.85 -1.89
N GLU A 164 27.19 -9.47 -2.38
CA GLU A 164 27.63 -10.82 -1.99
C GLU A 164 26.54 -11.89 -2.21
N ILE A 165 25.73 -11.72 -3.28
CA ILE A 165 24.66 -12.63 -3.67
C ILE A 165 25.19 -13.59 -4.74
N PRO A 166 24.90 -14.91 -4.69
CA PRO A 166 25.26 -15.86 -5.72
C PRO A 166 24.79 -15.45 -7.12
N GLN A 167 25.62 -15.77 -8.14
CA GLN A 167 25.33 -15.37 -9.53
C GLN A 167 24.21 -16.19 -10.19
N ASP A 168 23.78 -17.28 -9.57
CA ASP A 168 22.72 -18.14 -10.08
C ASP A 168 21.44 -17.38 -10.38
N SER A 169 20.81 -17.70 -11.50
CA SER A 169 19.50 -17.16 -11.83
C SER A 169 18.46 -17.65 -10.83
N PHE A 170 17.56 -16.75 -10.40
CA PHE A 170 16.50 -17.06 -9.43
C PHE A 170 17.00 -17.65 -8.11
N PHE A 171 18.23 -17.31 -7.69
CA PHE A 171 18.73 -17.69 -6.39
C PHE A 171 17.79 -17.23 -5.27
N CYS A 172 17.44 -18.15 -4.39
CA CYS A 172 16.68 -17.87 -3.19
C CYS A 172 17.33 -18.58 -2.01
N ASN A 173 17.57 -17.86 -0.92
CA ASN A 173 18.18 -18.42 0.28
C ASN A 173 17.18 -19.34 0.99
N GLU A 174 17.60 -20.57 1.33
CA GLU A 174 16.75 -21.59 1.97
C GLU A 174 16.20 -21.15 3.33
N ASP A 175 16.98 -20.39 4.12
CA ASP A 175 16.51 -19.86 5.40
C ASP A 175 15.36 -18.88 5.23
N ILE A 176 15.40 -18.07 4.16
CA ILE A 176 14.33 -17.14 3.80
C ILE A 176 13.09 -17.91 3.37
N ILE A 177 13.26 -18.93 2.50
CA ILE A 177 12.16 -19.81 2.10
C ILE A 177 11.50 -20.43 3.34
N GLY A 178 12.30 -20.99 4.24
CA GLY A 178 11.82 -21.61 5.47
C GLY A 178 11.09 -20.60 6.40
N HIS A 179 11.54 -19.35 6.43
CA HIS A 179 10.85 -18.29 7.17
C HIS A 179 9.46 -18.00 6.60
N PHE A 180 9.34 -17.84 5.29
CA PHE A 180 8.05 -17.62 4.63
C PHE A 180 7.12 -18.84 4.79
N GLN A 181 7.64 -20.05 4.68
CA GLN A 181 6.86 -21.27 4.85
C GLN A 181 6.23 -21.36 6.26
N ARG A 182 7.01 -21.13 7.31
CA ARG A 182 6.49 -21.09 8.70
C ARG A 182 5.41 -20.01 8.90
N ASN A 183 5.57 -18.85 8.28
CA ASN A 183 4.56 -17.80 8.34
C ASN A 183 3.28 -18.21 7.60
N PHE A 184 3.42 -18.90 6.46
CA PHE A 184 2.29 -19.41 5.69
C PHE A 184 1.48 -20.44 6.48
N ASP A 185 2.14 -21.38 7.15
CA ASP A 185 1.50 -22.39 8.00
C ASP A 185 0.72 -21.74 9.16
N THR A 186 1.29 -20.69 9.76
CA THR A 186 0.63 -19.91 10.81
C THR A 186 -0.60 -19.17 10.26
N LEU A 187 -0.52 -18.59 9.08
CA LEU A 187 -1.63 -17.92 8.41
C LEU A 187 -2.74 -18.91 8.04
N ASN A 188 -2.40 -20.06 7.49
CA ASN A 188 -3.37 -21.10 7.14
C ASN A 188 -4.16 -21.57 8.36
N SER A 189 -3.50 -21.72 9.50
CA SER A 189 -4.17 -22.07 10.75
C SER A 189 -5.18 -21.00 11.19
N LYS A 190 -4.84 -19.71 11.03
CA LYS A 190 -5.75 -18.59 11.32
C LYS A 190 -6.91 -18.54 10.32
N ILE A 191 -6.66 -18.74 9.03
CA ILE A 191 -7.70 -18.78 8.00
C ILE A 191 -8.71 -19.87 8.31
N THR A 192 -8.25 -21.08 8.63
CA THR A 192 -9.14 -22.21 8.99
C THR A 192 -10.00 -21.88 10.22
N ALA A 193 -9.46 -21.16 11.19
CA ALA A 193 -10.24 -20.73 12.36
C ALA A 193 -11.32 -19.70 12.00
N ILE A 194 -10.97 -18.77 11.10
CA ILE A 194 -11.87 -17.74 10.56
C ILE A 194 -13.00 -18.38 9.75
N ASP A 195 -12.68 -19.31 8.86
CA ASP A 195 -13.67 -20.01 8.03
C ASP A 195 -14.70 -20.74 8.89
N LYS A 196 -14.25 -21.42 9.95
CA LYS A 196 -15.16 -22.05 10.93
C LYS A 196 -16.07 -21.05 11.65
N GLU A 197 -15.57 -19.85 11.92
CA GLU A 197 -16.38 -18.80 12.54
C GLU A 197 -17.41 -18.23 11.56
N PHE A 198 -17.04 -18.07 10.28
CA PHE A 198 -17.97 -17.70 9.21
C PHE A 198 -19.07 -18.74 9.01
N GLU A 199 -18.71 -20.03 8.93
CA GLU A 199 -19.68 -21.12 8.84
C GLU A 199 -20.66 -21.14 10.04
N LYS A 200 -20.14 -20.95 11.25
CA LYS A 200 -20.93 -20.94 12.46
C LYS A 200 -21.95 -19.79 12.54
N ASN A 201 -21.59 -18.65 11.97
CA ASN A 201 -22.43 -17.45 11.97
C ASN A 201 -23.38 -17.38 10.77
N ASN A 202 -23.40 -18.40 9.92
CA ASN A 202 -24.30 -18.52 8.75
C ASN A 202 -24.25 -17.30 7.84
N TYR A 203 -23.05 -16.74 7.63
CA TYR A 203 -22.83 -15.65 6.69
C TYR A 203 -23.06 -16.18 5.28
N ASN A 204 -24.25 -15.93 4.75
CA ASN A 204 -24.57 -16.26 3.37
C ASN A 204 -24.22 -15.07 2.48
N LEU A 205 -23.07 -15.17 1.79
CA LEU A 205 -22.61 -14.14 0.84
C LEU A 205 -23.64 -13.89 -0.26
N ASP A 206 -24.36 -14.94 -0.71
CA ASP A 206 -25.38 -14.80 -1.75
C ASP A 206 -26.57 -13.97 -1.25
N GLN A 207 -27.03 -14.18 -0.03
CA GLN A 207 -28.05 -13.33 0.61
C GLN A 207 -27.55 -11.89 0.81
N MET A 208 -26.27 -11.71 1.12
CA MET A 208 -25.67 -10.38 1.26
C MET A 208 -25.64 -9.67 -0.10
N PHE A 209 -25.30 -10.37 -1.19
CA PHE A 209 -25.35 -9.81 -2.55
C PHE A 209 -26.77 -9.58 -3.04
N GLU A 210 -27.72 -10.46 -2.73
CA GLU A 210 -29.14 -10.28 -3.07
C GLU A 210 -29.78 -9.12 -2.29
N SER A 211 -29.32 -8.85 -1.06
CA SER A 211 -29.79 -7.72 -0.25
C SER A 211 -29.17 -6.38 -0.64
N LEU A 212 -28.13 -6.37 -1.45
CA LEU A 212 -27.62 -5.18 -2.14
C LEU A 212 -28.57 -4.80 -3.29
N SER A 213 -29.81 -4.46 -2.94
CA SER A 213 -30.64 -3.70 -3.88
C SER A 213 -29.87 -2.43 -4.19
N VAL A 214 -29.46 -2.27 -5.45
CA VAL A 214 -28.94 -0.98 -5.93
C VAL A 214 -30.02 0.04 -5.58
N PRO A 215 -29.78 0.99 -4.69
CA PRO A 215 -30.77 2.03 -4.46
C PRO A 215 -31.06 2.68 -5.82
N ASP A 216 -32.31 2.95 -6.10
CA ASP A 216 -32.67 3.81 -7.24
C ASP A 216 -31.96 5.14 -7.02
N PHE A 217 -30.78 5.28 -7.60
CA PHE A 217 -30.09 6.55 -7.64
C PHE A 217 -30.83 7.42 -8.67
N GLU A 218 -31.73 8.25 -8.22
CA GLU A 218 -31.94 9.48 -8.94
C GLU A 218 -30.60 10.22 -8.95
N ILE A 219 -29.93 10.16 -10.11
CA ILE A 219 -28.76 11.01 -10.34
C ILE A 219 -29.30 12.45 -10.32
N GLY A 220 -29.27 13.05 -9.13
CA GLY A 220 -29.57 14.46 -8.98
C GLY A 220 -28.65 15.22 -9.93
N ARG A 221 -29.21 15.91 -10.92
CA ARG A 221 -28.45 16.84 -11.75
C ARG A 221 -27.82 17.84 -10.79
N ALA A 222 -26.46 17.86 -10.77
CA ALA A 222 -25.77 18.97 -10.14
C ALA A 222 -26.29 20.25 -10.80
N HIS A 223 -27.01 21.05 -10.05
CA HIS A 223 -27.33 22.39 -10.49
C HIS A 223 -26.02 23.19 -10.41
N VAL A 224 -25.49 23.52 -11.60
CA VAL A 224 -24.43 24.48 -11.80
C VAL A 224 -25.00 25.87 -11.46
#